data_c3c4d2f76a93d129940acecae051a504
#
_entry.id   c3c4d2f76a93d129940acecae051a504
#
_cell.length_a   1.000
_cell.length_b   1.000
_cell.length_c   1.000
_cell.angle_alpha   90.00
_cell.angle_beta   90.00
_cell.angle_gamma   90.00
#
_symmetry.space_group_name_H-M   'P 1'
#
loop_
_entity.id
_entity.type
_entity.pdbx_description
1 polymer ?
#
loop_
_entity_poly.entity_id
_entity_poly.type
_entity_poly.pdbx_seq_one_letter_code
_entity_poly.pdbx_strand_id
1 'polypeptide(L)'
;TKQNPYSLIAVEDLLSKFKKNITIIQGDTNKILHEINLKNIDFIFIDGGHDYKTVKNDLEQSFKMISKNGTILCDDWNLSQALGVREAIKDFSKEQNINFEIVCERFAQFNLQ
;
A
#
# COMPACT_ATOMS: atom_id res chain seq x y z
N THR A 1 -29.46 -8.28 -11.64
CA THR A 1 -28.09 -7.95 -12.10
C THR A 1 -27.10 -8.06 -10.94
N LYS A 2 -26.05 -8.80 -11.15
CA LYS A 2 -25.01 -8.95 -10.14
C LYS A 2 -24.26 -7.62 -9.99
N GLN A 3 -24.14 -7.15 -8.75
CA GLN A 3 -23.35 -5.98 -8.45
C GLN A 3 -21.86 -6.29 -8.66
N ASN A 4 -21.13 -5.34 -9.27
CA ASN A 4 -19.68 -5.44 -9.38
C ASN A 4 -19.07 -5.45 -7.97
N PRO A 5 -18.37 -6.54 -7.55
CA PRO A 5 -17.80 -6.62 -6.20
C PRO A 5 -16.72 -5.58 -5.91
N TYR A 6 -16.19 -4.95 -6.96
CA TYR A 6 -15.15 -3.92 -6.82
C TYR A 6 -15.71 -2.49 -6.86
N SER A 7 -17.04 -2.34 -6.99
CA SER A 7 -17.65 -1.02 -6.98
C SER A 7 -17.59 -0.41 -5.58
N LEU A 8 -17.59 0.92 -5.51
CA LEU A 8 -17.61 1.64 -4.23
C LEU A 8 -18.82 1.22 -3.39
N ILE A 9 -20.00 1.09 -4.02
CA ILE A 9 -21.24 0.71 -3.32
C ILE A 9 -21.11 -0.69 -2.72
N ALA A 10 -20.56 -1.65 -3.47
CA ALA A 10 -20.39 -3.02 -2.99
C ALA A 10 -19.42 -3.08 -1.80
N VAL A 11 -18.33 -2.32 -1.86
CA VAL A 11 -17.34 -2.28 -0.78
C VAL A 11 -17.94 -1.62 0.47
N GLU A 12 -18.67 -0.53 0.30
CA GLU A 12 -19.33 0.15 1.42
C GLU A 12 -20.34 -0.77 2.09
N ASP A 13 -21.13 -1.52 1.32
CA ASP A 13 -22.10 -2.47 1.86
C ASP A 13 -21.40 -3.59 2.63
N LEU A 14 -20.34 -4.14 2.08
CA LEU A 14 -19.58 -5.22 2.72
C LEU A 14 -18.99 -4.78 4.06
N LEU A 15 -18.53 -3.54 4.14
CA LEU A 15 -17.85 -3.01 5.32
C LEU A 15 -18.76 -2.21 6.25
N SER A 16 -20.08 -2.22 5.99
CA SER A 16 -21.04 -1.38 6.73
C SER A 16 -21.01 -1.59 8.25
N LYS A 17 -20.69 -2.81 8.71
CA LYS A 17 -20.58 -3.10 10.15
C LYS A 17 -19.46 -2.33 10.84
N PHE A 18 -18.46 -1.92 10.09
CA PHE A 18 -17.27 -1.25 10.60
C PHE A 18 -17.25 0.24 10.28
N LYS A 19 -18.38 0.80 9.88
CA LYS A 19 -18.50 2.17 9.39
C LYS A 19 -17.81 3.22 10.25
N LYS A 20 -17.84 3.05 11.56
CA LYS A 20 -17.22 4.01 12.50
C LYS A 20 -15.69 3.97 12.46
N ASN A 21 -15.12 2.85 12.02
CA ASN A 21 -13.68 2.61 12.05
C ASN A 21 -13.04 2.63 10.67
N ILE A 22 -13.83 2.86 9.61
CA ILE A 22 -13.35 2.77 8.24
C ILE A 22 -13.71 4.04 7.47
N THR A 23 -12.73 4.56 6.76
CA THR A 23 -12.94 5.62 5.77
C THR A 23 -12.52 5.06 4.42
N ILE A 24 -13.44 5.09 3.44
CA ILE A 24 -13.17 4.60 2.09
C ILE A 24 -12.95 5.81 1.18
N ILE A 25 -11.80 5.80 0.50
CA ILE A 25 -11.44 6.86 -0.45
C ILE A 25 -11.22 6.21 -1.80
N GLN A 26 -12.05 6.55 -2.77
CA GLN A 26 -11.94 6.03 -4.13
C GLN A 26 -11.04 6.94 -4.96
N GLY A 27 -10.14 6.33 -5.74
CA GLY A 27 -9.30 7.08 -6.66
C GLY A 27 -8.03 6.36 -7.03
N ASP A 28 -7.24 7.00 -7.87
CA ASP A 28 -5.92 6.52 -8.29
C ASP A 28 -4.88 6.98 -7.25
N THR A 29 -4.16 6.04 -6.67
CA THR A 29 -3.15 6.34 -5.64
C THR A 29 -2.05 7.27 -6.14
N ASN A 30 -1.74 7.23 -7.43
CA ASN A 30 -0.77 8.16 -8.02
C ASN A 30 -1.21 9.63 -7.91
N LYS A 31 -2.51 9.85 -7.71
CA LYS A 31 -3.10 11.19 -7.60
C LYS A 31 -3.52 11.51 -6.18
N ILE A 32 -4.33 10.62 -5.57
CA ILE A 32 -4.96 10.93 -4.29
C ILE A 32 -4.02 10.85 -3.09
N LEU A 33 -3.00 9.99 -3.12
CA LEU A 33 -2.07 9.90 -1.99
C LEU A 33 -1.29 11.19 -1.75
N HIS A 34 -1.08 11.99 -2.79
CA HIS A 34 -0.44 13.29 -2.66
C HIS A 34 -1.34 14.32 -1.97
N GLU A 35 -2.65 14.11 -2.03
CA GLU A 35 -3.64 15.01 -1.47
C GLU A 35 -4.05 14.66 -0.03
N ILE A 36 -3.86 13.39 0.34
CA ILE A 36 -4.20 12.90 1.67
C ILE A 36 -3.15 13.37 2.67
N ASN A 37 -3.58 14.09 3.69
CA ASN A 37 -2.68 14.61 4.72
C ASN A 37 -2.81 13.79 6.00
N LEU A 38 -2.47 12.51 5.93
CA LEU A 38 -2.43 11.61 7.06
C LEU A 38 -1.01 11.50 7.60
N LYS A 39 -0.89 11.42 8.94
CA LYS A 39 0.38 11.26 9.63
C LYS A 39 0.24 10.23 10.75
N ASN A 40 1.37 9.71 11.19
CA ASN A 40 1.44 8.80 12.34
C ASN A 40 0.61 7.53 12.15
N ILE A 41 0.63 7.00 10.94
CA ILE A 41 -0.04 5.73 10.63
C ILE A 41 0.84 4.59 11.14
N ASP A 42 0.27 3.67 11.89
CA ASP A 42 1.03 2.58 12.51
C ASP A 42 1.30 1.42 11.56
N PHE A 43 0.40 1.19 10.61
CA PHE A 43 0.52 0.08 9.67
C PHE A 43 -0.07 0.47 8.33
N ILE A 44 0.69 0.23 7.26
CA ILE A 44 0.24 0.47 5.89
C ILE A 44 0.43 -0.81 5.08
N PHE A 45 -0.63 -1.28 4.43
CA PHE A 45 -0.58 -2.40 3.52
C PHE A 45 -0.76 -1.90 2.09
N ILE A 46 0.24 -2.17 1.26
CA ILE A 46 0.23 -1.78 -0.15
C ILE A 46 -0.11 -3.01 -0.99
N ASP A 47 -1.25 -2.96 -1.64
CA ASP A 47 -1.75 -4.04 -2.49
C ASP A 47 -2.49 -3.42 -3.68
N GLY A 48 -1.78 -2.58 -4.41
CA GLY A 48 -2.33 -1.83 -5.53
C GLY A 48 -1.78 -2.29 -6.88
N GLY A 49 -1.38 -1.34 -7.72
CA GLY A 49 -0.85 -1.63 -9.03
C GLY A 49 0.45 -2.41 -9.02
N HIS A 50 0.83 -2.97 -10.16
CA HIS A 50 2.00 -3.82 -10.30
C HIS A 50 3.12 -3.17 -11.12
N ASP A 51 2.90 -1.98 -11.66
CA ASP A 51 3.94 -1.28 -12.40
C ASP A 51 4.88 -0.53 -11.44
N TYR A 52 6.10 -0.36 -11.87
CA TYR A 52 7.15 0.29 -11.07
C TYR A 52 6.72 1.66 -10.54
N LYS A 53 6.18 2.49 -11.41
CA LYS A 53 5.79 3.86 -11.06
C LYS A 53 4.76 3.91 -9.93
N THR A 54 3.72 3.08 -10.03
CA THR A 54 2.65 3.03 -9.03
C THR A 54 3.16 2.52 -7.70
N VAL A 55 3.88 1.41 -7.69
CA VAL A 55 4.42 0.83 -6.45
C VAL A 55 5.41 1.79 -5.80
N LYS A 56 6.29 2.40 -6.60
CA LYS A 56 7.27 3.35 -6.08
C LYS A 56 6.58 4.56 -5.44
N ASN A 57 5.55 5.09 -6.10
CA ASN A 57 4.76 6.19 -5.56
C ASN A 57 4.07 5.79 -4.25
N ASP A 58 3.44 4.61 -4.22
CA ASP A 58 2.74 4.14 -3.03
C ASP A 58 3.69 3.98 -1.85
N LEU A 59 4.90 3.47 -2.08
CA LEU A 59 5.93 3.35 -1.06
C LEU A 59 6.40 4.72 -0.55
N GLU A 60 6.66 5.64 -1.47
CA GLU A 60 7.14 6.98 -1.10
C GLU A 60 6.09 7.77 -0.31
N GLN A 61 4.83 7.70 -0.72
CA GLN A 61 3.75 8.37 0.00
C GLN A 61 3.49 7.71 1.36
N SER A 62 3.55 6.37 1.41
CA SER A 62 3.43 5.63 2.67
C SER A 62 4.53 6.03 3.66
N PHE A 63 5.74 6.20 3.18
CA PHE A 63 6.87 6.62 4.02
C PHE A 63 6.64 7.99 4.66
N LYS A 64 5.95 8.88 3.97
CA LYS A 64 5.60 10.19 4.51
C LYS A 64 4.51 10.13 5.59
N MET A 65 3.65 9.10 5.53
CA MET A 65 2.52 8.94 6.44
C MET A 65 2.82 8.05 7.64
N ILE A 66 3.78 7.14 7.52
CA ILE A 66 4.04 6.13 8.54
C ILE A 66 4.64 6.75 9.80
N SER A 67 4.28 6.18 10.95
CA SER A 67 4.83 6.60 12.24
C SER A 67 6.27 6.08 12.39
N LYS A 68 6.98 6.64 13.37
CA LYS A 68 8.38 6.31 13.64
C LYS A 68 8.61 4.81 13.84
N ASN A 69 7.69 4.12 14.49
CA ASN A 69 7.80 2.68 14.75
C ASN A 69 6.78 1.87 13.96
N GLY A 70 6.32 2.42 12.83
CA GLY A 70 5.31 1.78 12.02
C GLY A 70 5.87 0.73 11.09
N THR A 71 4.95 -0.01 10.45
CA THR A 71 5.28 -1.07 9.51
C THR A 71 4.61 -0.81 8.17
N ILE A 72 5.36 -0.94 7.08
CA ILE A 72 4.84 -0.94 5.72
C ILE A 72 4.99 -2.35 5.17
N LEU A 73 3.88 -2.94 4.72
CA LEU A 73 3.86 -4.27 4.12
C LEU A 73 3.41 -4.14 2.67
N CYS A 74 4.23 -4.62 1.75
CA CYS A 74 3.96 -4.52 0.31
C CYS A 74 3.75 -5.92 -0.26
N ASP A 75 2.62 -6.14 -0.93
CA ASP A 75 2.26 -7.43 -1.51
C ASP A 75 2.95 -7.66 -2.86
N ASP A 76 2.82 -8.90 -3.34
CA ASP A 76 3.21 -9.33 -4.69
C ASP A 76 4.71 -9.36 -4.98
N TRP A 77 5.55 -9.48 -3.95
CA TRP A 77 6.97 -9.70 -4.16
C TRP A 77 7.26 -10.93 -5.02
N ASN A 78 6.49 -11.99 -4.80
CA ASN A 78 6.69 -13.28 -5.48
C ASN A 78 5.99 -13.39 -6.83
N LEU A 79 5.30 -12.34 -7.28
CA LEU A 79 4.56 -12.36 -8.54
C LEU A 79 5.52 -12.20 -9.71
N SER A 80 5.82 -13.29 -10.41
CA SER A 80 6.80 -13.30 -11.50
C SER A 80 6.46 -12.37 -12.66
N GLN A 81 5.17 -12.08 -12.83
CA GLN A 81 4.68 -11.20 -13.90
C GLN A 81 4.73 -9.72 -13.51
N ALA A 82 5.12 -9.41 -12.29
CA ALA A 82 5.12 -8.05 -11.76
C ALA A 82 6.54 -7.67 -11.31
N LEU A 83 7.50 -7.71 -12.21
CA LEU A 83 8.90 -7.37 -11.90
C LEU A 83 9.05 -5.93 -11.42
N GLY A 84 8.15 -5.04 -11.83
CA GLY A 84 8.15 -3.66 -11.37
C GLY A 84 7.97 -3.52 -9.88
N VAL A 85 7.25 -4.45 -9.24
CA VAL A 85 7.06 -4.45 -7.78
C VAL A 85 8.40 -4.64 -7.08
N ARG A 86 9.17 -5.66 -7.46
CA ARG A 86 10.47 -5.94 -6.84
C ARG A 86 11.46 -4.80 -7.05
N GLU A 87 11.51 -4.27 -8.26
CA GLU A 87 12.40 -3.16 -8.57
C GLU A 87 12.06 -1.92 -7.75
N ALA A 88 10.78 -1.60 -7.63
CA ALA A 88 10.32 -0.47 -6.83
C ALA A 88 10.70 -0.64 -5.35
N ILE A 89 10.50 -1.83 -4.80
CA ILE A 89 10.83 -2.13 -3.41
C ILE A 89 12.34 -2.00 -3.17
N LYS A 90 13.15 -2.57 -4.06
CA LYS A 90 14.61 -2.49 -3.96
C LYS A 90 15.13 -1.07 -4.06
N ASP A 91 14.61 -0.32 -5.02
CA ASP A 91 15.03 1.08 -5.22
C ASP A 91 14.60 1.95 -4.03
N PHE A 92 13.38 1.79 -3.55
CA PHE A 92 12.89 2.50 -2.38
C PHE A 92 13.77 2.20 -1.15
N SER A 93 14.06 0.92 -0.91
CA SER A 93 14.91 0.48 0.19
C SER A 93 16.28 1.17 0.15
N LYS A 94 16.87 1.20 -1.03
CA LYS A 94 18.20 1.80 -1.25
C LYS A 94 18.16 3.32 -1.08
N GLU A 95 17.19 3.98 -1.68
CA GLU A 95 17.05 5.43 -1.63
C GLU A 95 16.80 5.95 -0.23
N GLN A 96 15.98 5.25 0.55
CA GLN A 96 15.64 5.65 1.91
C GLN A 96 16.58 5.05 2.96
N ASN A 97 17.48 4.17 2.55
CA ASN A 97 18.39 3.45 3.45
C ASN A 97 17.63 2.70 4.53
N ILE A 98 16.60 1.96 4.12
CA ILE A 98 15.75 1.15 4.99
C ILE A 98 15.78 -0.29 4.51
N ASN A 99 16.06 -1.22 5.42
CA ASN A 99 16.05 -2.63 5.09
C ASN A 99 14.62 -3.18 5.05
N PHE A 100 14.43 -4.24 4.28
CA PHE A 100 13.16 -4.96 4.26
C PHE A 100 13.42 -6.46 4.40
N GLU A 101 12.41 -7.18 4.86
CA GLU A 101 12.41 -8.63 4.97
C GLU A 101 11.30 -9.20 4.10
N ILE A 102 11.55 -10.40 3.54
CA ILE A 102 10.51 -11.10 2.79
C ILE A 102 9.77 -12.01 3.77
N VAL A 103 8.46 -11.79 3.91
CA VAL A 103 7.60 -12.52 4.83
C VAL A 103 6.68 -13.43 4.02
N CYS A 104 6.60 -14.70 4.41
CA CYS A 104 5.74 -15.70 3.75
C CYS A 104 6.04 -15.83 2.25
N GLU A 105 7.28 -15.58 1.84
CA GLU A 105 7.72 -15.62 0.43
C GLU A 105 6.97 -14.66 -0.50
N ARG A 106 6.07 -13.84 0.04
CA ARG A 106 5.13 -13.04 -0.72
C ARG A 106 5.21 -11.54 -0.44
N PHE A 107 5.50 -11.14 0.79
CA PHE A 107 5.41 -9.75 1.21
C PHE A 107 6.78 -9.17 1.49
N ALA A 108 7.01 -7.92 1.11
CA ALA A 108 8.15 -7.15 1.56
C ALA A 108 7.71 -6.30 2.76
N GLN A 109 8.39 -6.45 3.88
CA GLN A 109 8.06 -5.78 5.13
C GLN A 109 9.15 -4.80 5.52
N PHE A 110 8.77 -3.56 5.71
CA PHE A 110 9.62 -2.49 6.22
C PHE A 110 9.18 -2.15 7.64
N ASN A 111 10.05 -2.35 8.61
CA ASN A 111 9.80 -1.93 9.99
C ASN A 111 10.60 -0.67 10.26
N LEU A 112 9.94 0.45 10.49
CA LEU A 112 10.60 1.73 10.73
C LEU A 112 10.95 1.88 12.21
N GLN A 113 12.13 2.42 12.46
CA GLN A 113 12.60 2.64 13.83
C GLN A 113 13.03 4.09 14.04
#